data_6f0913d780865a3f0e6ce589c6d2f6df
#
_entry.id   6f0913d780865a3f0e6ce589c6d2f6df
#
_cell.length_a   1.000
_cell.length_b   1.000
_cell.length_c   1.000
_cell.angle_alpha   90.00
_cell.angle_beta   90.00
_cell.angle_gamma   90.00
#
_symmetry.space_group_name_H-M   'P 1'
#
loop_
_entity.id
_entity.type
_entity.pdbx_description
1 polymer ?
#
loop_
_entity_poly.entity_id
_entity_poly.type
_entity_poly.pdbx_seq_one_letter_code
_entity_poly.pdbx_strand_id
1 'polypeptide(L)'
;MSPLKKIGLSLLSAMFIASILISACSKQDSIEIKNQWVRASNDGQDVGAAYMTILSAEDTSLIAIDSDVADVIEIHSMSMENGVMKMRMLDTLNLIAGKPAELSPGGFHLMLFDLKKPLIAGNEAHFTLHFKNKAGQKKTISVTSPIKTEAP
;
A
#
# COMPACT_ATOMS: atom_id res chain seq x y z
N MET A 1 -60.19 -45.56 9.94
CA MET A 1 -59.86 -44.28 9.25
C MET A 1 -58.70 -43.67 9.94
N SER A 2 -57.52 -43.78 9.41
CA SER A 2 -56.21 -43.49 10.01
C SER A 2 -55.79 -42.02 9.85
N PRO A 3 -55.30 -41.34 10.91
CA PRO A 3 -54.72 -40.01 10.79
C PRO A 3 -53.19 -40.12 10.79
N LEU A 4 -52.60 -40.51 9.67
CA LEU A 4 -51.13 -40.59 9.49
C LEU A 4 -50.66 -39.88 8.22
N LYS A 5 -50.96 -38.59 8.06
CA LYS A 5 -50.49 -37.82 6.90
C LYS A 5 -50.14 -36.35 7.15
N LYS A 6 -49.84 -35.93 8.39
CA LYS A 6 -49.51 -34.50 8.64
C LYS A 6 -48.18 -34.24 9.38
N ILE A 7 -47.27 -35.22 9.50
CA ILE A 7 -46.00 -35.04 10.23
C ILE A 7 -44.78 -34.86 9.28
N GLY A 8 -44.98 -35.10 7.98
CA GLY A 8 -43.85 -35.09 7.01
C GLY A 8 -43.44 -33.73 6.46
N LEU A 9 -44.20 -32.66 6.65
CA LEU A 9 -43.96 -31.37 5.97
C LEU A 9 -43.32 -30.31 6.89
N SER A 10 -43.23 -30.55 8.18
CA SER A 10 -42.67 -29.58 9.13
C SER A 10 -41.16 -29.73 9.37
N LEU A 11 -40.55 -30.87 9.03
CA LEU A 11 -39.11 -31.13 9.22
C LEU A 11 -38.23 -30.71 8.08
N LEU A 12 -38.78 -30.50 6.85
CA LEU A 12 -38.02 -30.00 5.72
C LEU A 12 -37.85 -28.46 5.71
N SER A 13 -38.72 -27.74 6.45
CA SER A 13 -38.63 -26.27 6.51
C SER A 13 -37.57 -25.77 7.51
N ALA A 14 -37.21 -26.57 8.50
CA ALA A 14 -36.23 -26.20 9.53
C ALA A 14 -34.78 -26.36 9.06
N MET A 15 -34.54 -27.17 8.01
CA MET A 15 -33.16 -27.45 7.51
C MET A 15 -32.69 -26.45 6.46
N PHE A 16 -33.59 -25.62 5.95
CA PHE A 16 -33.25 -24.60 4.94
C PHE A 16 -32.87 -23.22 5.53
N ILE A 17 -33.10 -23.00 6.82
CA ILE A 17 -32.80 -21.69 7.48
C ILE A 17 -31.42 -21.66 8.13
N ALA A 18 -30.75 -22.81 8.29
CA ALA A 18 -29.42 -22.90 8.89
C ALA A 18 -28.26 -22.59 7.95
N SER A 19 -28.51 -22.37 6.65
CA SER A 19 -27.45 -22.21 5.62
C SER A 19 -27.08 -20.77 5.28
N ILE A 20 -27.62 -19.75 5.95
CA ILE A 20 -27.45 -18.33 5.50
C ILE A 20 -26.59 -17.50 6.46
N LEU A 21 -25.90 -18.08 7.42
CA LEU A 21 -25.10 -17.31 8.38
C LEU A 21 -23.60 -17.58 8.32
N ILE A 22 -23.07 -17.98 7.16
CA ILE A 22 -21.64 -17.83 6.89
C ILE A 22 -21.48 -16.63 5.97
N SER A 23 -21.86 -15.45 6.45
CA SER A 23 -21.27 -14.20 5.99
C SER A 23 -19.83 -14.22 6.48
N ALA A 24 -18.95 -14.81 5.68
CA ALA A 24 -17.52 -14.65 5.88
C ALA A 24 -17.25 -13.14 5.94
N CYS A 25 -17.04 -12.64 7.14
CA CYS A 25 -16.40 -11.36 7.37
C CYS A 25 -15.01 -11.50 6.77
N SER A 26 -14.87 -11.28 5.47
CA SER A 26 -13.59 -11.05 4.84
C SER A 26 -13.05 -9.80 5.51
N LYS A 27 -12.19 -10.00 6.50
CA LYS A 27 -11.35 -8.95 7.07
C LYS A 27 -10.67 -8.31 5.87
N GLN A 28 -11.15 -7.15 5.49
CA GLN A 28 -10.62 -6.40 4.37
C GLN A 28 -9.24 -5.93 4.79
N ASP A 29 -8.23 -6.77 4.53
CA ASP A 29 -6.82 -6.42 4.68
C ASP A 29 -6.50 -5.36 3.64
N SER A 30 -7.02 -4.16 3.83
CA SER A 30 -6.85 -3.11 2.87
C SER A 30 -5.69 -2.21 3.28
N ILE A 31 -4.58 -2.35 2.56
CA ILE A 31 -3.62 -1.27 2.44
C ILE A 31 -4.06 -0.46 1.22
N GLU A 32 -4.27 0.81 1.41
CA GLU A 32 -4.69 1.74 0.36
C GLU A 32 -3.55 2.70 0.06
N ILE A 33 -3.23 2.86 -1.22
CA ILE A 33 -2.23 3.82 -1.70
C ILE A 33 -2.96 4.94 -2.44
N LYS A 34 -2.68 6.18 -2.06
CA LYS A 34 -3.28 7.39 -2.63
C LYS A 34 -2.22 8.42 -2.99
N ASN A 35 -2.61 9.36 -3.84
CA ASN A 35 -1.81 10.55 -4.18
C ASN A 35 -0.37 10.20 -4.61
N GLN A 36 -0.19 9.02 -5.23
CA GLN A 36 1.12 8.59 -5.69
C GLN A 36 1.57 9.41 -6.90
N TRP A 37 2.82 9.83 -6.88
CA TRP A 37 3.46 10.52 -7.99
C TRP A 37 4.98 10.42 -7.88
N VAL A 38 5.65 10.63 -9.01
CA VAL A 38 7.11 10.67 -9.12
C VAL A 38 7.52 12.03 -9.63
N ARG A 39 8.56 12.60 -9.05
CA ARG A 39 9.11 13.87 -9.56
C ARG A 39 9.89 13.62 -10.85
N ALA A 40 9.57 14.39 -11.88
CA ALA A 40 10.34 14.37 -13.14
C ALA A 40 11.81 14.71 -12.88
N SER A 41 12.72 14.01 -13.57
CA SER A 41 14.15 14.28 -13.50
C SER A 41 14.60 15.28 -14.57
N ASN A 42 15.69 15.98 -14.29
CA ASN A 42 16.41 16.74 -15.31
C ASN A 42 17.35 15.81 -16.09
N ASP A 43 17.83 16.28 -17.23
CA ASP A 43 18.79 15.55 -18.05
C ASP A 43 20.07 15.25 -17.26
N GLY A 44 20.53 13.99 -17.31
CA GLY A 44 21.74 13.53 -16.62
C GLY A 44 21.58 13.32 -15.11
N GLN A 45 20.36 13.35 -14.60
CA GLN A 45 20.09 13.08 -13.20
C GLN A 45 19.90 11.57 -12.98
N ASP A 46 20.71 10.97 -12.09
CA ASP A 46 20.68 9.53 -11.78
C ASP A 46 19.83 9.18 -10.57
N VAL A 47 19.28 10.20 -9.89
CA VAL A 47 18.50 10.03 -8.66
C VAL A 47 17.14 10.72 -8.82
N GLY A 48 16.09 10.05 -8.39
CA GLY A 48 14.71 10.54 -8.39
C GLY A 48 14.06 10.45 -7.02
N ALA A 49 12.82 10.92 -6.95
CA ALA A 49 12.00 10.81 -5.74
C ALA A 49 10.56 10.47 -6.07
N ALA A 50 9.96 9.60 -5.25
CA ALA A 50 8.55 9.25 -5.35
C ALA A 50 7.84 9.49 -4.02
N TYR A 51 6.56 9.81 -4.12
CA TYR A 51 5.71 10.23 -3.03
C TYR A 51 4.36 9.53 -3.11
N MET A 52 3.74 9.30 -1.95
CA MET A 52 2.41 8.69 -1.86
C MET A 52 1.87 8.79 -0.44
N THR A 53 0.58 8.57 -0.28
CA THR A 53 -0.04 8.35 1.03
C THR A 53 -0.38 6.88 1.16
N ILE A 54 0.05 6.24 2.25
CA ILE A 54 -0.22 4.83 2.55
C ILE A 54 -1.11 4.75 3.77
N LEU A 55 -2.27 4.11 3.64
CA LEU A 55 -3.19 3.85 4.73
C LEU A 55 -3.34 2.34 4.89
N SER A 56 -3.11 1.83 6.10
CA SER A 56 -3.30 0.43 6.43
C SER A 56 -4.41 0.25 7.46
N ALA A 57 -5.25 -0.79 7.29
CA ALA A 57 -6.26 -1.16 8.27
C ALA A 57 -5.67 -1.88 9.50
N GLU A 58 -4.42 -2.36 9.41
CA GLU A 58 -3.69 -3.02 10.50
C GLU A 58 -2.27 -2.46 10.65
N ASP A 59 -1.66 -2.69 11.82
CA ASP A 59 -0.25 -2.38 12.01
C ASP A 59 0.61 -3.26 11.10
N THR A 60 1.38 -2.63 10.22
CA THR A 60 2.26 -3.29 9.27
C THR A 60 3.49 -2.43 8.97
N SER A 61 4.45 -2.94 8.22
CA SER A 61 5.63 -2.20 7.81
C SER A 61 5.86 -2.36 6.32
N LEU A 62 6.16 -1.27 5.63
CA LEU A 62 6.74 -1.29 4.28
C LEU A 62 8.21 -1.69 4.44
N ILE A 63 8.60 -2.81 3.84
CA ILE A 63 9.92 -3.44 4.05
C ILE A 63 10.82 -3.43 2.81
N ALA A 64 10.24 -3.29 1.63
CA ALA A 64 10.98 -3.21 0.36
C ALA A 64 10.11 -2.61 -0.73
N ILE A 65 10.74 -2.04 -1.75
CA ILE A 65 10.09 -1.48 -2.92
C ILE A 65 10.91 -1.84 -4.15
N ASP A 66 10.23 -2.30 -5.21
CA ASP A 66 10.81 -2.48 -6.55
C ASP A 66 10.16 -1.52 -7.54
N SER A 67 10.87 -1.21 -8.64
CA SER A 67 10.33 -0.39 -9.73
C SER A 67 10.94 -0.73 -11.09
N ASP A 68 10.20 -0.37 -12.14
CA ASP A 68 10.67 -0.43 -13.53
C ASP A 68 11.59 0.73 -13.93
N VAL A 69 11.70 1.77 -13.09
CA VAL A 69 12.43 3.02 -13.41
C VAL A 69 13.74 3.19 -12.66
N ALA A 70 14.01 2.40 -11.62
CA ALA A 70 15.22 2.49 -10.80
C ALA A 70 15.70 1.09 -10.36
N ASP A 71 17.00 0.94 -10.14
CA ASP A 71 17.56 -0.33 -9.65
C ASP A 71 17.52 -0.44 -8.13
N VAL A 72 17.66 0.68 -7.42
CA VAL A 72 17.65 0.73 -5.95
C VAL A 72 16.61 1.75 -5.49
N ILE A 73 15.77 1.36 -4.52
CA ILE A 73 14.80 2.25 -3.91
C ILE A 73 14.97 2.18 -2.40
N GLU A 74 15.16 3.34 -1.78
CA GLU A 74 15.32 3.48 -0.35
C GLU A 74 14.20 4.33 0.26
N ILE A 75 13.81 4.00 1.47
CA ILE A 75 12.89 4.81 2.27
C ILE A 75 13.72 5.83 3.05
N HIS A 76 13.45 7.10 2.85
CA HIS A 76 14.14 8.18 3.55
C HIS A 76 13.16 9.00 4.39
N SER A 77 13.67 9.56 5.48
CA SER A 77 13.01 10.58 6.29
C SER A 77 13.81 11.88 6.26
N MET A 78 13.11 13.01 6.24
CA MET A 78 13.71 14.32 6.46
C MET A 78 13.21 14.90 7.79
N SER A 79 14.11 15.44 8.59
CA SER A 79 13.77 16.13 9.82
C SER A 79 14.61 17.40 9.96
N MET A 80 14.03 18.40 10.62
CA MET A 80 14.74 19.62 10.99
C MET A 80 15.35 19.44 12.37
N GLU A 81 16.68 19.44 12.48
CA GLU A 81 17.40 19.33 13.74
C GLU A 81 18.32 20.55 13.91
N ASN A 82 18.07 21.38 14.91
CA ASN A 82 18.84 22.61 15.20
C ASN A 82 18.96 23.55 13.98
N GLY A 83 17.89 23.69 13.18
CA GLY A 83 17.89 24.54 12.00
C GLY A 83 18.56 23.92 10.77
N VAL A 84 19.01 22.67 10.83
CA VAL A 84 19.60 21.93 9.73
C VAL A 84 18.69 20.80 9.28
N MET A 85 18.41 20.72 7.99
CA MET A 85 17.70 19.59 7.41
C MET A 85 18.59 18.35 7.41
N LYS A 86 18.14 17.27 8.02
CA LYS A 86 18.82 15.98 8.03
C LYS A 86 17.98 14.92 7.34
N MET A 87 18.60 14.23 6.41
CA MET A 87 18.03 13.08 5.73
C MET A 87 18.60 11.79 6.32
N ARG A 88 17.74 10.81 6.56
CA ARG A 88 18.13 9.50 7.09
C ARG A 88 17.42 8.40 6.33
N MET A 89 18.16 7.37 5.93
CA MET A 89 17.61 6.13 5.41
C MET A 89 16.93 5.35 6.53
N LEU A 90 15.82 4.72 6.22
CA LEU A 90 15.07 3.83 7.09
C LEU A 90 15.05 2.43 6.49
N ASP A 91 15.35 1.41 7.27
CA ASP A 91 15.24 0.02 6.85
C ASP A 91 13.79 -0.37 6.56
N THR A 92 12.84 0.23 7.28
CA THR A 92 11.41 -0.01 7.13
C THR A 92 10.60 1.23 7.50
N LEU A 93 9.41 1.39 6.90
CA LEU A 93 8.43 2.39 7.33
C LEU A 93 7.28 1.70 8.06
N ASN A 94 7.16 1.97 9.36
CA ASN A 94 6.08 1.43 10.18
C ASN A 94 4.78 2.20 9.94
N LEU A 95 3.72 1.45 9.67
CA LEU A 95 2.36 1.93 9.46
C LEU A 95 1.50 1.56 10.67
N ILE A 96 0.81 2.54 11.22
CA ILE A 96 -0.11 2.34 12.34
C ILE A 96 -1.53 2.19 11.77
N ALA A 97 -2.26 1.20 12.25
CA ALA A 97 -3.63 0.94 11.83
C ALA A 97 -4.51 2.20 11.83
N GLY A 98 -5.16 2.49 10.72
CA GLY A 98 -6.06 3.61 10.56
C GLY A 98 -5.39 5.00 10.50
N LYS A 99 -4.04 5.08 10.55
CA LYS A 99 -3.31 6.35 10.40
C LYS A 99 -2.64 6.42 9.03
N PRO A 100 -2.86 7.48 8.24
CA PRO A 100 -2.13 7.66 7.00
C PRO A 100 -0.65 7.94 7.28
N ALA A 101 0.22 7.27 6.52
CA ALA A 101 1.63 7.60 6.43
C ALA A 101 1.83 8.42 5.15
N GLU A 102 2.22 9.67 5.30
CA GLU A 102 2.41 10.59 4.18
C GLU A 102 3.88 10.64 3.77
N LEU A 103 4.15 10.17 2.55
CA LEU A 103 5.43 10.37 1.89
C LEU A 103 5.28 11.60 1.00
N SER A 104 5.92 12.69 1.41
CA SER A 104 5.80 14.01 0.76
C SER A 104 7.13 14.76 0.77
N PRO A 105 7.31 15.75 -0.11
CA PRO A 105 8.52 16.58 -0.11
C PRO A 105 8.76 17.21 1.28
N GLY A 106 9.98 17.03 1.81
CA GLY A 106 10.35 17.52 3.15
C GLY A 106 10.01 16.58 4.32
N GLY A 107 9.37 15.44 4.06
CA GLY A 107 9.05 14.40 5.03
C GLY A 107 9.63 13.04 4.65
N PHE A 108 8.86 11.98 4.89
CA PHE A 108 9.18 10.67 4.33
C PHE A 108 9.09 10.71 2.81
N HIS A 109 9.95 9.97 2.12
CA HIS A 109 9.91 9.82 0.67
C HIS A 109 10.66 8.57 0.22
N LEU A 110 10.41 8.15 -1.01
CA LEU A 110 11.17 7.09 -1.66
C LEU A 110 12.26 7.76 -2.51
N MET A 111 13.51 7.42 -2.26
CA MET A 111 14.65 7.81 -3.09
C MET A 111 14.88 6.72 -4.14
N LEU A 112 14.96 7.12 -5.39
CA LEU A 112 15.18 6.26 -6.54
C LEU A 112 16.62 6.46 -7.00
N PHE A 113 17.45 5.42 -6.89
CA PHE A 113 18.84 5.46 -7.33
C PHE A 113 19.03 4.60 -8.57
N ASP A 114 20.07 4.93 -9.32
CA ASP A 114 20.42 4.22 -10.56
C ASP A 114 19.22 4.18 -11.52
N LEU A 115 18.76 5.36 -11.92
CA LEU A 115 17.61 5.49 -12.82
C LEU A 115 17.91 4.80 -14.16
N LYS A 116 17.08 3.83 -14.54
CA LYS A 116 17.18 3.07 -15.80
C LYS A 116 16.87 3.91 -17.03
N LYS A 117 16.10 5.00 -16.84
CA LYS A 117 15.65 5.93 -17.88
C LYS A 117 15.29 7.26 -17.24
N PRO A 118 15.34 8.38 -17.99
CA PRO A 118 14.88 9.68 -17.50
C PRO A 118 13.41 9.64 -17.06
N LEU A 119 13.09 10.31 -15.96
CA LEU A 119 11.73 10.45 -15.45
C LEU A 119 11.04 11.63 -16.14
N ILE A 120 10.39 11.37 -17.27
CA ILE A 120 9.77 12.39 -18.13
C ILE A 120 8.34 12.65 -17.65
N ALA A 121 8.00 13.93 -17.39
CA ALA A 121 6.64 14.32 -17.03
C ALA A 121 5.62 13.90 -18.10
N GLY A 122 4.47 13.39 -17.65
CA GLY A 122 3.44 12.83 -18.51
C GLY A 122 3.56 11.32 -18.72
N ASN A 123 4.68 10.69 -18.37
CA ASN A 123 4.85 9.25 -18.34
C ASN A 123 4.43 8.68 -16.96
N GLU A 124 4.51 7.36 -16.82
CA GLU A 124 4.21 6.63 -15.61
C GLU A 124 5.40 5.78 -15.16
N ALA A 125 5.47 5.56 -13.86
CA ALA A 125 6.39 4.62 -13.22
C ALA A 125 5.57 3.57 -12.45
N HIS A 126 6.04 2.32 -12.47
CA HIS A 126 5.40 1.21 -11.78
C HIS A 126 6.22 0.83 -10.55
N PHE A 127 5.53 0.69 -9.42
CA PHE A 127 6.14 0.26 -8.16
C PHE A 127 5.48 -0.99 -7.64
N THR A 128 6.27 -1.84 -7.01
CA THR A 128 5.82 -3.00 -6.25
C THR A 128 6.24 -2.80 -4.80
N LEU A 129 5.26 -2.59 -3.92
CA LEU A 129 5.48 -2.34 -2.50
C LEU A 129 5.30 -3.63 -1.72
N HIS A 130 6.27 -3.98 -0.88
CA HIS A 130 6.28 -5.18 -0.05
C HIS A 130 6.05 -4.81 1.41
N PHE A 131 5.00 -5.38 1.98
CA PHE A 131 4.61 -5.15 3.37
C PHE A 131 4.77 -6.42 4.20
N LYS A 132 5.00 -6.24 5.50
CA LYS A 132 5.05 -7.33 6.47
C LYS A 132 4.38 -6.89 7.77
N ASN A 133 3.38 -7.64 8.23
CA ASN A 133 2.71 -7.35 9.50
C ASN A 133 3.44 -7.98 10.70
N LYS A 134 2.98 -7.70 11.92
CA LYS A 134 3.58 -8.23 13.16
C LYS A 134 3.55 -9.76 13.25
N ALA A 135 2.59 -10.41 12.59
CA ALA A 135 2.52 -11.88 12.52
C ALA A 135 3.48 -12.49 11.47
N GLY A 136 4.26 -11.65 10.78
CA GLY A 136 5.21 -12.08 9.75
C GLY A 136 4.57 -12.35 8.37
N GLN A 137 3.28 -12.10 8.21
CA GLN A 137 2.59 -12.26 6.94
C GLN A 137 3.02 -11.16 5.98
N LYS A 138 3.33 -11.54 4.76
CA LYS A 138 3.76 -10.63 3.69
C LYS A 138 2.60 -10.31 2.75
N LYS A 139 2.53 -9.07 2.30
CA LYS A 139 1.60 -8.59 1.29
C LYS A 139 2.34 -7.74 0.28
N THR A 140 1.97 -7.87 -0.99
CA THR A 140 2.56 -7.10 -2.08
C THR A 140 1.47 -6.32 -2.79
N ILE A 141 1.73 -5.04 -3.09
CA ILE A 141 0.82 -4.16 -3.80
C ILE A 141 1.57 -3.49 -4.94
N SER A 142 1.02 -3.58 -6.14
CA SER A 142 1.52 -2.88 -7.30
C SER A 142 0.74 -1.58 -7.50
N VAL A 143 1.46 -0.48 -7.76
CA VAL A 143 0.88 0.83 -8.03
C VAL A 143 1.50 1.47 -9.26
N THR A 144 0.71 2.21 -10.00
CA THR A 144 1.15 3.07 -11.10
C THR A 144 1.14 4.51 -10.63
N SER A 145 2.25 5.20 -10.80
CA SER A 145 2.46 6.57 -10.34
C SER A 145 2.76 7.49 -11.52
N PRO A 146 1.98 8.54 -11.76
CA PRO A 146 2.28 9.51 -12.80
C PRO A 146 3.57 10.27 -12.47
N ILE A 147 4.35 10.55 -13.50
CA ILE A 147 5.54 11.41 -13.40
C ILE A 147 5.13 12.85 -13.65
N LYS A 148 5.43 13.75 -12.70
CA LYS A 148 5.02 15.15 -12.71
C LYS A 148 6.18 16.08 -12.36
N THR A 149 6.13 17.30 -12.82
CA THR A 149 7.12 18.36 -12.48
C THR A 149 6.89 18.91 -11.08
N GLU A 150 5.64 18.93 -10.62
CA GLU A 150 5.22 19.47 -9.32
C GLU A 150 4.26 18.52 -8.62
N ALA A 151 4.12 18.69 -7.30
CA ALA A 151 3.14 17.97 -6.50
C ALA A 151 1.71 18.25 -7.00
N PRO A 152 0.83 17.24 -6.96
CA PRO A 152 -0.57 17.41 -7.32
C PRO A 152 -1.32 18.32 -6.36
#